data_9d524410b1228136d8032ab011311e9b
#
_entry.id   9d524410b1228136d8032ab011311e9b
#
_cell.length_a   1.000
_cell.length_b   1.000
_cell.length_c   1.000
_cell.angle_alpha   90.00
_cell.angle_beta   90.00
_cell.angle_gamma   90.00
#
_symmetry.space_group_name_H-M   'P 1'
#
loop_
_entity.id
_entity.type
_entity.pdbx_description
1 polymer ?
#
loop_
_entity_poly.entity_id
_entity_poly.type
_entity_poly.pdbx_seq_one_letter_code
_entity_poly.pdbx_strand_id
1 'polypeptide(L)'
;ARLGGVGRQARLHDAAPFFDKHQLHAVLPVQRHLLSAEEDIAARLGQLSTFPTEVPKTLDADIRVLEMAQGFEYAPLQKQAIKLALSSRVMVLTGGPGTGKTTTVNAILSLYEALYDRVALCAPTGRAAKRLSELTGHAASTIHRLLEVDYSSGNVRFIHNEKNLLKYDVIILDEMSMVDVKLFQALLAAARYHCRIIMVGDADQLPSVGPGNILGEILRVGVVPTVRLTDIFRQAQQSLIVQNAHRIVEGRMPQKGGAKDDFFLIESTGLACQKLVCDLVSKRLPKAYGFDPVKDIQVLCPTKVGPTGSVELNKKLQEIL
;
A
#
# COMPACT_ATOMS: atom_id res chain seq x y z
N ALA A 1 12.95 8.08 -47.36
CA ALA A 1 12.00 7.51 -46.43
C ALA A 1 12.26 8.11 -45.06
N ARG A 2 11.37 8.99 -44.60
CA ARG A 2 11.47 9.67 -43.30
C ARG A 2 10.61 8.89 -42.29
N LEU A 3 11.24 8.37 -41.25
CA LEU A 3 10.57 7.85 -40.06
C LEU A 3 10.29 9.03 -39.13
N GLY A 4 9.04 9.47 -39.09
CA GLY A 4 8.53 10.41 -38.11
C GLY A 4 7.97 9.66 -36.91
N GLY A 5 8.76 9.54 -35.84
CA GLY A 5 8.29 9.10 -34.54
C GLY A 5 7.55 10.24 -33.84
N VAL A 6 6.22 10.23 -33.86
CA VAL A 6 5.41 11.08 -33.00
C VAL A 6 5.10 10.30 -31.74
N GLY A 7 5.91 10.53 -30.70
CA GLY A 7 5.55 10.15 -29.34
C GLY A 7 4.29 10.91 -28.92
N ARG A 8 3.16 10.23 -28.83
CA ARG A 8 1.95 10.76 -28.20
C ARG A 8 2.23 10.89 -26.70
N GLN A 9 2.65 12.07 -26.29
CA GLN A 9 2.41 12.53 -24.92
C GLN A 9 0.88 12.63 -24.75
N ALA A 10 0.27 11.62 -24.16
CA ALA A 10 -1.10 11.72 -23.69
C ALA A 10 -1.12 12.87 -22.67
N ARG A 11 -1.78 13.98 -23.02
CA ARG A 11 -1.97 15.09 -22.11
C ARG A 11 -2.95 14.62 -21.03
N LEU A 12 -2.59 14.79 -19.78
CA LEU A 12 -3.45 14.50 -18.61
C LEU A 12 -4.81 15.27 -18.66
N HIS A 13 -4.91 16.32 -19.51
CA HIS A 13 -6.17 17.00 -19.80
C HIS A 13 -7.21 16.14 -20.54
N ASP A 14 -6.78 15.06 -21.21
CA ASP A 14 -7.67 14.13 -21.92
C ASP A 14 -7.97 12.87 -21.07
N ALA A 15 -7.45 12.78 -19.85
CA ALA A 15 -7.88 11.78 -18.89
C ALA A 15 -9.32 12.12 -18.48
N ALA A 16 -10.28 11.49 -19.17
CA ALA A 16 -11.66 11.44 -18.72
C ALA A 16 -11.69 11.03 -17.24
N PRO A 17 -12.67 11.52 -16.45
CA PRO A 17 -12.81 11.10 -15.07
C PRO A 17 -12.73 9.58 -14.98
N PHE A 18 -12.16 9.07 -13.88
CA PHE A 18 -11.90 7.64 -13.65
C PHE A 18 -13.11 6.72 -13.85
N PHE A 19 -14.29 7.27 -14.18
CA PHE A 19 -15.55 6.57 -14.43
C PHE A 19 -16.13 6.85 -15.81
N ASP A 20 -16.82 5.83 -16.37
CA ASP A 20 -17.55 5.94 -17.63
C ASP A 20 -18.72 6.94 -17.50
N LYS A 21 -18.69 8.01 -18.31
CA LYS A 21 -19.71 9.06 -18.33
C LYS A 21 -21.13 8.55 -18.60
N HIS A 22 -21.30 7.37 -19.18
CA HIS A 22 -22.61 6.81 -19.52
C HIS A 22 -23.39 6.23 -18.30
N GLN A 23 -22.72 6.02 -17.16
CA GLN A 23 -23.39 5.59 -15.91
C GLN A 23 -23.83 6.77 -15.02
N LEU A 24 -23.55 8.00 -15.42
CA LEU A 24 -23.66 9.22 -14.59
C LEU A 24 -25.07 9.82 -14.47
N HIS A 25 -26.07 9.35 -15.19
CA HIS A 25 -27.38 10.02 -15.23
C HIS A 25 -28.34 9.75 -14.03
N ALA A 26 -27.93 8.93 -13.06
CA ALA A 26 -28.70 8.64 -11.84
C ALA A 26 -27.91 8.85 -10.53
N VAL A 27 -26.99 9.81 -10.49
CA VAL A 27 -25.98 9.93 -9.43
C VAL A 27 -26.55 10.74 -8.25
N LEU A 28 -26.70 10.09 -7.09
CA LEU A 28 -27.04 10.72 -5.82
C LEU A 28 -25.97 11.78 -5.43
N PRO A 29 -26.32 12.81 -4.62
CA PRO A 29 -25.39 13.90 -4.22
C PRO A 29 -24.04 13.38 -3.65
N VAL A 30 -24.05 12.25 -2.95
CA VAL A 30 -22.84 11.60 -2.40
C VAL A 30 -21.85 11.19 -3.51
N GLN A 31 -22.34 10.75 -4.65
CA GLN A 31 -21.50 10.33 -5.78
C GLN A 31 -20.86 11.54 -6.50
N ARG A 32 -21.53 12.70 -6.51
CA ARG A 32 -20.96 13.93 -7.08
C ARG A 32 -19.74 14.41 -6.29
N HIS A 33 -19.76 14.29 -4.96
CA HIS A 33 -18.61 14.65 -4.14
C HIS A 33 -17.41 13.70 -4.34
N LEU A 34 -17.68 12.43 -4.62
CA LEU A 34 -16.62 11.47 -4.93
C LEU A 34 -16.00 11.73 -6.30
N LEU A 35 -16.84 12.01 -7.32
CA LEU A 35 -16.38 12.36 -8.64
C LEU A 35 -15.50 13.62 -8.61
N SER A 36 -15.96 14.67 -7.90
CA SER A 36 -15.16 15.88 -7.73
C SER A 36 -13.82 15.61 -7.05
N ALA A 37 -13.81 14.72 -6.04
CA ALA A 37 -12.56 14.34 -5.36
C ALA A 37 -11.60 13.59 -6.28
N GLU A 38 -12.10 12.75 -7.16
CA GLU A 38 -11.29 12.05 -8.17
C GLU A 38 -10.74 13.00 -9.24
N GLU A 39 -11.55 13.98 -9.68
CA GLU A 39 -11.11 15.05 -10.59
C GLU A 39 -10.00 15.89 -9.95
N ASP A 40 -10.12 16.24 -8.67
CA ASP A 40 -9.09 16.98 -7.92
C ASP A 40 -7.79 16.17 -7.79
N ILE A 41 -7.90 14.86 -7.51
CA ILE A 41 -6.76 13.94 -7.46
C ILE A 41 -6.04 13.90 -8.81
N ALA A 42 -6.79 13.71 -9.90
CA ALA A 42 -6.25 13.63 -11.25
C ALA A 42 -5.55 14.95 -11.64
N ALA A 43 -6.21 16.09 -11.38
CA ALA A 43 -5.63 17.41 -11.64
C ALA A 43 -4.35 17.62 -10.84
N ARG A 44 -4.34 17.22 -9.57
CA ARG A 44 -3.19 17.42 -8.68
C ARG A 44 -2.02 16.52 -9.04
N LEU A 45 -2.25 15.25 -9.35
CA LEU A 45 -1.21 14.34 -9.86
C LEU A 45 -0.63 14.86 -11.18
N GLY A 46 -1.49 15.38 -12.05
CA GLY A 46 -1.08 16.04 -13.29
C GLY A 46 -0.16 17.23 -13.05
N GLN A 47 -0.55 18.14 -12.16
CA GLN A 47 0.26 19.30 -11.80
C GLN A 47 1.63 18.87 -11.24
N LEU A 48 1.65 17.94 -10.27
CA LEU A 48 2.90 17.44 -9.70
C LEU A 48 3.83 16.85 -10.77
N SER A 49 3.29 16.13 -11.75
CA SER A 49 4.05 15.51 -12.83
C SER A 49 4.67 16.50 -13.81
N THR A 50 4.19 17.76 -13.86
CA THR A 50 4.74 18.80 -14.75
C THR A 50 6.03 19.43 -14.22
N PHE A 51 6.29 19.34 -12.93
CA PHE A 51 7.50 19.93 -12.36
C PHE A 51 8.75 19.14 -12.75
N PRO A 52 9.82 19.82 -13.19
CA PRO A 52 11.07 19.17 -13.52
C PRO A 52 11.66 18.43 -12.32
N THR A 53 12.34 17.33 -12.58
CA THR A 53 13.09 16.58 -11.59
C THR A 53 14.56 16.58 -11.94
N GLU A 54 15.38 17.00 -10.98
CA GLU A 54 16.83 16.83 -11.09
C GLU A 54 17.19 15.43 -10.60
N VAL A 55 17.84 14.66 -11.47
CA VAL A 55 18.35 13.33 -11.16
C VAL A 55 19.83 13.46 -10.84
N PRO A 56 20.30 12.97 -9.68
CA PRO A 56 21.72 12.99 -9.34
C PRO A 56 22.52 12.23 -10.41
N LYS A 57 23.60 12.85 -10.91
CA LYS A 57 24.52 12.21 -11.86
C LYS A 57 25.23 10.99 -11.27
N THR A 58 25.29 10.92 -9.95
CA THR A 58 25.89 9.83 -9.17
C THR A 58 24.95 8.68 -8.88
N LEU A 59 23.68 8.75 -9.29
CA LEU A 59 22.63 7.80 -8.89
C LEU A 59 23.03 6.32 -9.07
N ASP A 60 23.68 5.97 -10.18
CA ASP A 60 24.14 4.59 -10.42
C ASP A 60 25.29 4.20 -9.47
N ALA A 61 26.12 5.13 -9.07
CA ALA A 61 27.19 4.91 -8.09
C ALA A 61 26.58 4.79 -6.68
N ASP A 62 25.62 5.65 -6.35
CA ASP A 62 24.93 5.66 -5.06
C ASP A 62 24.18 4.35 -4.82
N ILE A 63 23.51 3.81 -5.85
CA ILE A 63 22.86 2.48 -5.78
C ILE A 63 23.91 1.40 -5.49
N ARG A 64 25.07 1.41 -6.15
CA ARG A 64 26.14 0.43 -5.88
C ARG A 64 26.70 0.54 -4.46
N VAL A 65 26.83 1.75 -3.94
CA VAL A 65 27.22 1.96 -2.54
C VAL A 65 26.21 1.33 -1.57
N LEU A 66 24.91 1.50 -1.83
CA LEU A 66 23.88 0.86 -1.03
C LEU A 66 23.94 -0.67 -1.14
N GLU A 67 24.15 -1.22 -2.33
CA GLU A 67 24.32 -2.67 -2.55
C GLU A 67 25.51 -3.23 -1.73
N MET A 68 26.65 -2.53 -1.77
CA MET A 68 27.83 -2.90 -1.00
C MET A 68 27.57 -2.84 0.52
N ALA A 69 26.90 -1.80 0.99
CA ALA A 69 26.57 -1.63 2.40
C ALA A 69 25.59 -2.70 2.92
N GLN A 70 24.67 -3.17 2.08
CA GLN A 70 23.68 -4.19 2.41
C GLN A 70 24.15 -5.62 2.14
N GLY A 71 25.24 -5.81 1.39
CA GLY A 71 25.80 -7.12 1.07
C GLY A 71 24.99 -7.93 0.05
N PHE A 72 24.11 -7.29 -0.72
CA PHE A 72 23.37 -7.94 -1.82
C PHE A 72 23.11 -6.95 -2.97
N GLU A 73 22.86 -7.46 -4.16
CA GLU A 73 22.46 -6.67 -5.31
C GLU A 73 20.93 -6.58 -5.44
N TYR A 74 20.43 -5.39 -5.80
CA TYR A 74 19.02 -5.21 -6.14
C TYR A 74 18.69 -5.89 -7.46
N ALA A 75 17.52 -6.53 -7.52
CA ALA A 75 16.99 -7.10 -8.76
C ALA A 75 16.75 -5.98 -9.82
N PRO A 76 16.75 -6.32 -11.12
CA PRO A 76 16.60 -5.32 -12.18
C PRO A 76 15.40 -4.41 -12.01
N LEU A 77 14.23 -4.95 -11.64
CA LEU A 77 13.00 -4.17 -11.40
C LEU A 77 13.12 -3.28 -10.14
N GLN A 78 13.84 -3.72 -9.10
CA GLN A 78 14.12 -2.89 -7.93
C GLN A 78 15.02 -1.71 -8.29
N LYS A 79 16.10 -1.94 -9.07
CA LYS A 79 16.97 -0.86 -9.59
C LYS A 79 16.18 0.12 -10.46
N GLN A 80 15.28 -0.39 -11.29
CA GLN A 80 14.39 0.44 -12.11
C GLN A 80 13.46 1.30 -11.23
N ALA A 81 12.88 0.74 -10.17
CA ALA A 81 12.02 1.47 -9.25
C ALA A 81 12.78 2.56 -8.48
N ILE A 82 13.99 2.26 -8.02
CA ILE A 82 14.87 3.24 -7.35
C ILE A 82 15.18 4.39 -8.30
N LYS A 83 15.58 4.11 -9.53
CA LYS A 83 15.86 5.14 -10.55
C LYS A 83 14.63 5.96 -10.88
N LEU A 84 13.47 5.30 -11.03
CA LEU A 84 12.20 5.97 -11.32
C LEU A 84 11.78 6.90 -10.18
N ALA A 85 11.95 6.48 -8.92
CA ALA A 85 11.67 7.32 -7.76
C ALA A 85 12.46 8.63 -7.82
N LEU A 86 13.74 8.57 -8.12
CA LEU A 86 14.61 9.77 -8.19
C LEU A 86 14.37 10.61 -9.45
N SER A 87 13.84 10.03 -10.53
CA SER A 87 13.61 10.71 -11.81
C SER A 87 12.16 11.21 -12.00
N SER A 88 11.23 10.88 -11.11
CA SER A 88 9.82 11.26 -11.22
C SER A 88 9.33 12.01 -9.99
N ARG A 89 8.36 12.90 -10.17
CA ARG A 89 7.68 13.57 -9.03
C ARG A 89 6.64 12.67 -8.39
N VAL A 90 5.98 11.90 -9.22
CA VAL A 90 4.94 10.96 -8.78
C VAL A 90 5.25 9.61 -9.40
N MET A 91 5.20 8.55 -8.61
CA MET A 91 5.34 7.19 -9.12
C MET A 91 4.55 6.18 -8.28
N VAL A 92 4.30 5.03 -8.87
CA VAL A 92 3.75 3.85 -8.19
C VAL A 92 4.77 2.72 -8.19
N LEU A 93 4.99 2.15 -7.01
CA LEU A 93 5.69 0.88 -6.82
C LEU A 93 4.67 -0.17 -6.38
N THR A 94 4.39 -1.15 -7.21
CA THR A 94 3.44 -2.22 -6.88
C THR A 94 4.08 -3.60 -7.01
N GLY A 95 3.46 -4.61 -6.40
CA GLY A 95 3.89 -6.00 -6.45
C GLY A 95 3.27 -6.82 -5.34
N GLY A 96 3.18 -8.12 -5.53
CA GLY A 96 2.62 -9.07 -4.58
C GLY A 96 3.48 -9.28 -3.32
N PRO A 97 3.07 -10.19 -2.44
CA PRO A 97 3.85 -10.55 -1.26
C PRO A 97 5.19 -11.18 -1.67
N GLY A 98 6.25 -10.88 -0.93
CA GLY A 98 7.60 -11.45 -1.15
C GLY A 98 8.36 -10.90 -2.37
N THR A 99 7.90 -9.84 -3.03
CA THR A 99 8.58 -9.23 -4.19
C THR A 99 9.61 -8.17 -3.81
N GLY A 100 9.82 -7.90 -2.52
CA GLY A 100 10.86 -6.97 -2.06
C GLY A 100 10.47 -5.49 -2.11
N LYS A 101 9.18 -5.14 -2.04
CA LYS A 101 8.71 -3.75 -1.96
C LYS A 101 9.41 -2.98 -0.84
N THR A 102 9.42 -3.52 0.38
CA THR A 102 10.02 -2.87 1.55
C THR A 102 11.53 -2.63 1.37
N THR A 103 12.25 -3.60 0.81
CA THR A 103 13.68 -3.46 0.50
C THR A 103 13.92 -2.32 -0.49
N THR A 104 13.06 -2.21 -1.51
CA THR A 104 13.12 -1.13 -2.51
C THR A 104 12.78 0.23 -1.87
N VAL A 105 11.77 0.27 -0.99
CA VAL A 105 11.40 1.49 -0.23
C VAL A 105 12.55 1.95 0.65
N ASN A 106 13.25 1.03 1.34
CA ASN A 106 14.42 1.38 2.15
C ASN A 106 15.54 2.01 1.32
N ALA A 107 15.81 1.47 0.14
CA ALA A 107 16.79 2.05 -0.77
C ALA A 107 16.38 3.46 -1.22
N ILE A 108 15.14 3.62 -1.64
CA ILE A 108 14.57 4.93 -2.05
C ILE A 108 14.64 5.93 -0.90
N LEU A 109 14.26 5.52 0.31
CA LEU A 109 14.30 6.34 1.51
C LEU A 109 15.72 6.82 1.82
N SER A 110 16.70 5.91 1.85
CA SER A 110 18.11 6.23 2.11
C SER A 110 18.66 7.25 1.10
N LEU A 111 18.31 7.11 -0.18
CA LEU A 111 18.74 8.07 -1.21
C LEU A 111 18.04 9.43 -1.07
N TYR A 112 16.76 9.44 -0.67
CA TYR A 112 16.05 10.69 -0.44
C TYR A 112 16.55 11.43 0.79
N GLU A 113 16.88 10.73 1.88
CA GLU A 113 17.44 11.34 3.09
C GLU A 113 18.82 11.95 2.86
N ALA A 114 19.59 11.41 1.93
CA ALA A 114 20.85 12.01 1.50
C ALA A 114 20.67 13.30 0.67
N LEU A 115 19.49 13.50 0.06
CA LEU A 115 19.22 14.62 -0.85
C LEU A 115 18.26 15.67 -0.26
N TYR A 116 17.44 15.30 0.69
CA TYR A 116 16.36 16.13 1.23
C TYR A 116 16.28 16.02 2.75
N ASP A 117 16.10 17.14 3.42
CA ASP A 117 16.01 17.19 4.89
C ASP A 117 14.65 16.72 5.42
N ARG A 118 13.62 16.67 4.55
CA ARG A 118 12.21 16.48 4.97
C ARG A 118 11.52 15.41 4.14
N VAL A 119 11.72 14.17 4.56
CA VAL A 119 11.05 13.00 4.01
C VAL A 119 9.98 12.51 4.99
N ALA A 120 8.75 12.35 4.56
CA ALA A 120 7.69 11.71 5.34
C ALA A 120 7.47 10.28 4.87
N LEU A 121 7.37 9.38 5.85
CA LEU A 121 7.01 7.99 5.64
C LEU A 121 5.65 7.76 6.29
N CYS A 122 4.63 7.35 5.53
CA CYS A 122 3.28 7.21 6.06
C CYS A 122 2.52 6.02 5.49
N ALA A 123 1.46 5.63 6.22
CA ALA A 123 0.56 4.53 5.86
C ALA A 123 -0.88 4.86 6.29
N PRO A 124 -1.91 4.19 5.76
CA PRO A 124 -3.31 4.47 6.11
C PRO A 124 -3.69 4.10 7.55
N THR A 125 -3.04 3.08 8.13
CA THR A 125 -3.39 2.56 9.47
C THR A 125 -2.22 2.62 10.44
N GLY A 126 -2.53 2.70 11.75
CA GLY A 126 -1.51 2.72 12.80
C GLY A 126 -0.64 1.45 12.83
N ARG A 127 -1.24 0.26 12.53
CA ARG A 127 -0.50 -1.00 12.45
C ARG A 127 0.47 -1.01 11.26
N ALA A 128 0.02 -0.54 10.09
CA ALA A 128 0.87 -0.44 8.92
C ALA A 128 2.01 0.56 9.14
N ALA A 129 1.73 1.74 9.70
CA ALA A 129 2.75 2.73 10.04
C ALA A 129 3.78 2.20 11.04
N LYS A 130 3.34 1.49 12.10
CA LYS A 130 4.24 0.86 13.07
C LYS A 130 5.15 -0.17 12.40
N ARG A 131 4.56 -1.07 11.59
CA ARG A 131 5.33 -2.09 10.85
C ARG A 131 6.32 -1.45 9.88
N LEU A 132 5.90 -0.39 9.18
CA LEU A 132 6.76 0.35 8.28
C LEU A 132 7.95 0.96 9.03
N SER A 133 7.72 1.56 10.22
CA SER A 133 8.81 2.05 11.09
C SER A 133 9.77 0.94 11.53
N GLU A 134 9.24 -0.21 11.93
CA GLU A 134 10.06 -1.35 12.36
C GLU A 134 10.93 -1.91 11.22
N LEU A 135 10.39 -1.98 10.01
CA LEU A 135 11.08 -2.53 8.83
C LEU A 135 12.08 -1.57 8.21
N THR A 136 11.82 -0.26 8.30
CA THR A 136 12.69 0.78 7.72
C THR A 136 13.70 1.34 8.70
N GLY A 137 13.45 1.19 10.00
CA GLY A 137 14.24 1.85 11.05
C GLY A 137 13.94 3.36 11.18
N HIS A 138 12.98 3.90 10.41
CA HIS A 138 12.62 5.31 10.37
C HIS A 138 11.22 5.55 10.92
N ALA A 139 10.99 6.76 11.45
CA ALA A 139 9.69 7.12 11.99
C ALA A 139 8.64 7.21 10.88
N ALA A 140 7.62 6.36 10.95
CA ALA A 140 6.45 6.43 10.08
C ALA A 140 5.19 6.81 10.87
N SER A 141 4.26 7.50 10.24
CA SER A 141 3.01 7.91 10.85
C SER A 141 1.79 7.50 10.02
N THR A 142 0.59 7.60 10.57
CA THR A 142 -0.60 7.49 9.74
C THR A 142 -0.79 8.76 8.91
N ILE A 143 -1.47 8.64 7.75
CA ILE A 143 -1.84 9.81 6.94
C ILE A 143 -2.66 10.79 7.79
N HIS A 144 -3.59 10.31 8.61
CA HIS A 144 -4.38 11.14 9.52
C HIS A 144 -3.52 11.93 10.51
N ARG A 145 -2.49 11.30 11.07
CA ARG A 145 -1.55 11.97 11.98
C ARG A 145 -0.67 12.97 11.24
N LEU A 146 -0.27 12.66 10.01
CA LEU A 146 0.51 13.55 9.15
C LEU A 146 -0.28 14.82 8.82
N LEU A 147 -1.59 14.67 8.54
CA LEU A 147 -2.49 15.78 8.23
C LEU A 147 -2.99 16.53 9.47
N GLU A 148 -2.77 16.02 10.67
CA GLU A 148 -3.24 16.52 11.95
C GLU A 148 -4.77 16.75 11.96
N VAL A 149 -5.49 15.97 12.76
CA VAL A 149 -6.95 16.04 12.83
C VAL A 149 -7.39 17.04 13.88
N ASP A 150 -8.22 17.99 13.49
CA ASP A 150 -8.91 18.92 14.38
C ASP A 150 -10.32 18.42 14.68
N TYR A 151 -10.62 18.22 15.96
CA TYR A 151 -11.92 17.80 16.48
C TYR A 151 -12.71 18.95 17.11
N SER A 152 -12.18 20.17 17.11
CA SER A 152 -12.75 21.31 17.88
C SER A 152 -14.11 21.77 17.35
N SER A 153 -14.41 21.54 16.07
CA SER A 153 -15.63 22.04 15.40
C SER A 153 -16.78 21.02 15.33
N GLY A 154 -16.67 19.85 15.98
CA GLY A 154 -17.65 18.75 15.87
C GLY A 154 -17.63 18.00 14.55
N ASN A 155 -16.92 18.51 13.55
CA ASN A 155 -16.63 17.85 12.28
C ASN A 155 -15.13 17.55 12.18
N VAL A 156 -14.79 16.37 11.68
CA VAL A 156 -13.39 16.00 11.42
C VAL A 156 -12.84 16.87 10.31
N ARG A 157 -11.84 17.70 10.61
CA ARG A 157 -11.11 18.52 9.64
C ARG A 157 -9.62 18.27 9.76
N PHE A 158 -8.91 18.41 8.66
CA PHE A 158 -7.44 18.34 8.67
C PHE A 158 -6.86 19.75 8.83
N ILE A 159 -5.88 19.89 9.74
CA ILE A 159 -5.14 21.14 9.94
C ILE A 159 -4.29 21.44 8.72
N HIS A 160 -3.61 20.40 8.17
CA HIS A 160 -2.90 20.52 6.92
C HIS A 160 -3.85 20.34 5.73
N ASN A 161 -3.85 21.31 4.85
CA ASN A 161 -4.72 21.43 3.66
C ASN A 161 -4.08 22.42 2.65
N GLU A 162 -4.81 22.84 1.62
CA GLU A 162 -4.32 23.77 0.61
C GLU A 162 -3.89 25.15 1.13
N LYS A 163 -4.36 25.57 2.31
CA LYS A 163 -3.99 26.83 2.98
C LYS A 163 -2.84 26.68 3.97
N ASN A 164 -2.62 25.47 4.45
CA ASN A 164 -1.56 25.13 5.41
C ASN A 164 -0.84 23.87 4.98
N LEU A 165 0.08 24.01 4.04
CA LEU A 165 0.77 22.89 3.39
C LEU A 165 1.72 22.15 4.36
N LEU A 166 1.82 20.85 4.14
CA LEU A 166 2.85 19.99 4.76
C LEU A 166 4.26 20.51 4.43
N LYS A 167 5.19 20.37 5.38
CA LYS A 167 6.56 20.86 5.22
C LYS A 167 7.52 19.80 4.65
N TYR A 168 7.00 18.79 3.95
CA TYR A 168 7.78 17.70 3.39
C TYR A 168 8.08 17.94 1.91
N ASP A 169 9.28 17.51 1.50
CA ASP A 169 9.75 17.55 0.12
C ASP A 169 9.48 16.21 -0.60
N VAL A 170 9.40 15.14 0.20
CA VAL A 170 9.07 13.78 -0.27
C VAL A 170 8.07 13.16 0.69
N ILE A 171 7.05 12.51 0.15
CA ILE A 171 6.08 11.67 0.89
C ILE A 171 6.11 10.28 0.28
N ILE A 172 6.50 9.29 1.07
CA ILE A 172 6.41 7.88 0.73
C ILE A 172 5.19 7.31 1.43
N LEU A 173 4.21 6.88 0.65
CA LEU A 173 2.93 6.36 1.12
C LEU A 173 2.87 4.86 0.86
N ASP A 174 2.95 4.07 1.92
CA ASP A 174 2.83 2.61 1.86
C ASP A 174 1.38 2.14 2.07
N GLU A 175 1.08 0.91 1.70
CA GLU A 175 -0.25 0.28 1.74
C GLU A 175 -1.32 1.11 1.02
N MET A 176 -0.98 1.63 -0.17
CA MET A 176 -1.85 2.50 -0.97
C MET A 176 -3.19 1.84 -1.35
N SER A 177 -3.27 0.51 -1.43
CA SER A 177 -4.52 -0.22 -1.68
C SER A 177 -5.61 0.06 -0.65
N MET A 178 -5.23 0.41 0.60
CA MET A 178 -6.16 0.71 1.70
C MET A 178 -6.56 2.19 1.79
N VAL A 179 -6.05 3.06 0.91
CA VAL A 179 -6.31 4.50 0.94
C VAL A 179 -7.55 4.83 0.11
N ASP A 180 -8.54 5.45 0.72
CA ASP A 180 -9.75 5.89 0.04
C ASP A 180 -9.56 7.24 -0.67
N VAL A 181 -10.54 7.58 -1.54
CA VAL A 181 -10.54 8.81 -2.36
C VAL A 181 -10.39 10.07 -1.50
N LYS A 182 -11.15 10.18 -0.40
CA LYS A 182 -11.16 11.40 0.43
C LYS A 182 -9.85 11.61 1.16
N LEU A 183 -9.29 10.54 1.69
CA LEU A 183 -8.02 10.60 2.42
C LEU A 183 -6.87 10.95 1.47
N PHE A 184 -6.88 10.37 0.25
CA PHE A 184 -5.86 10.68 -0.75
C PHE A 184 -5.99 12.09 -1.30
N GLN A 185 -7.22 12.56 -1.57
CA GLN A 185 -7.49 13.96 -1.95
C GLN A 185 -6.94 14.92 -0.90
N ALA A 186 -7.24 14.68 0.39
CA ALA A 186 -6.76 15.53 1.48
C ALA A 186 -5.22 15.56 1.56
N LEU A 187 -4.56 14.40 1.40
CA LEU A 187 -3.10 14.33 1.38
C LEU A 187 -2.50 15.13 0.23
N LEU A 188 -3.03 14.96 -0.97
CA LEU A 188 -2.55 15.69 -2.14
C LEU A 188 -2.82 17.20 -2.06
N ALA A 189 -3.96 17.62 -1.49
CA ALA A 189 -4.27 19.03 -1.25
C ALA A 189 -3.29 19.68 -0.27
N ALA A 190 -2.85 18.93 0.76
CA ALA A 190 -1.87 19.40 1.74
C ALA A 190 -0.41 19.31 1.26
N ALA A 191 -0.12 18.54 0.21
CA ALA A 191 1.22 18.40 -0.32
C ALA A 191 1.68 19.67 -1.04
N ARG A 192 2.97 20.03 -0.92
CA ARG A 192 3.57 21.14 -1.67
C ARG A 192 3.55 20.90 -3.18
N TYR A 193 3.57 21.94 -3.98
CA TYR A 193 3.56 21.85 -5.45
C TYR A 193 4.79 21.12 -6.02
N HIS A 194 5.92 21.15 -5.33
CA HIS A 194 7.16 20.48 -5.73
C HIS A 194 7.42 19.18 -4.94
N CYS A 195 6.47 18.76 -4.09
CA CYS A 195 6.59 17.53 -3.32
C CYS A 195 6.65 16.30 -4.24
N ARG A 196 7.47 15.34 -3.88
CA ARG A 196 7.50 14.01 -4.52
C ARG A 196 6.55 13.09 -3.79
N ILE A 197 5.74 12.33 -4.54
CA ILE A 197 4.78 11.37 -3.99
C ILE A 197 5.14 9.98 -4.52
N ILE A 198 5.61 9.12 -3.64
CA ILE A 198 5.92 7.74 -3.95
C ILE A 198 4.82 6.87 -3.34
N MET A 199 3.99 6.30 -4.19
CA MET A 199 2.89 5.42 -3.79
C MET A 199 3.34 3.96 -3.85
N VAL A 200 3.25 3.27 -2.73
CA VAL A 200 3.63 1.86 -2.61
C VAL A 200 2.42 1.04 -2.22
N GLY A 201 2.18 -0.08 -2.87
CA GLY A 201 1.04 -0.92 -2.53
C GLY A 201 1.00 -2.21 -3.35
N ASP A 202 0.00 -3.01 -3.07
CA ASP A 202 -0.28 -4.25 -3.79
C ASP A 202 -1.66 -4.11 -4.43
N ALA A 203 -1.69 -4.06 -5.76
CA ALA A 203 -2.93 -3.88 -6.52
C ALA A 203 -3.86 -5.10 -6.44
N ASP A 204 -3.32 -6.25 -6.04
CA ASP A 204 -4.07 -7.50 -5.94
C ASP A 204 -4.66 -7.72 -4.53
N GLN A 205 -4.34 -6.82 -3.58
CA GLN A 205 -4.98 -6.79 -2.26
C GLN A 205 -6.38 -6.18 -2.30
N LEU A 206 -7.15 -6.42 -1.23
CA LEU A 206 -8.47 -5.82 -1.06
C LEU A 206 -8.38 -4.30 -1.10
N PRO A 207 -9.32 -3.63 -1.79
CA PRO A 207 -9.37 -2.17 -1.81
C PRO A 207 -9.74 -1.59 -0.45
N SER A 208 -9.69 -0.27 -0.34
CA SER A 208 -10.09 0.46 0.86
C SER A 208 -11.53 0.14 1.29
N VAL A 209 -11.80 0.22 2.59
CA VAL A 209 -13.18 0.14 3.12
C VAL A 209 -13.97 1.39 2.75
N GLY A 210 -13.31 2.54 2.66
CA GLY A 210 -13.87 3.79 2.13
C GLY A 210 -14.07 3.73 0.61
N PRO A 211 -14.78 4.69 0.04
CA PRO A 211 -15.10 4.70 -1.39
C PRO A 211 -13.87 4.89 -2.28
N GLY A 212 -13.88 4.18 -3.41
CA GLY A 212 -12.88 4.26 -4.48
C GLY A 212 -11.78 3.19 -4.41
N ASN A 213 -11.15 2.97 -5.56
CA ASN A 213 -9.99 2.08 -5.71
C ASN A 213 -8.85 2.85 -6.40
N ILE A 214 -8.30 3.83 -5.69
CA ILE A 214 -7.33 4.78 -6.23
C ILE A 214 -6.13 4.08 -6.87
N LEU A 215 -5.53 3.12 -6.17
CA LEU A 215 -4.36 2.40 -6.71
C LEU A 215 -4.70 1.65 -8.00
N GLY A 216 -5.82 0.91 -7.99
CA GLY A 216 -6.27 0.17 -9.16
C GLY A 216 -6.57 1.08 -10.35
N GLU A 217 -7.22 2.23 -10.12
CA GLU A 217 -7.55 3.20 -11.16
C GLU A 217 -6.30 3.88 -11.73
N ILE A 218 -5.36 4.31 -10.90
CA ILE A 218 -4.08 4.89 -11.36
C ILE A 218 -3.33 3.88 -12.26
N LEU A 219 -3.29 2.61 -11.84
CA LEU A 219 -2.64 1.56 -12.62
C LEU A 219 -3.37 1.26 -13.94
N ARG A 220 -4.70 1.27 -13.92
CA ARG A 220 -5.53 1.04 -15.12
C ARG A 220 -5.35 2.15 -16.17
N VAL A 221 -5.31 3.40 -15.71
CA VAL A 221 -5.14 4.57 -16.60
C VAL A 221 -3.70 4.65 -17.13
N GLY A 222 -2.71 4.25 -16.34
CA GLY A 222 -1.31 4.13 -16.77
C GLY A 222 -0.59 5.46 -17.04
N VAL A 223 -1.10 6.59 -16.53
CA VAL A 223 -0.48 7.91 -16.72
C VAL A 223 0.59 8.24 -15.70
N VAL A 224 0.60 7.55 -14.56
CA VAL A 224 1.62 7.68 -13.52
C VAL A 224 2.72 6.66 -13.77
N PRO A 225 4.00 7.08 -13.79
CA PRO A 225 5.13 6.17 -13.91
C PRO A 225 5.06 5.05 -12.86
N THR A 226 5.12 3.82 -13.31
CA THR A 226 4.87 2.64 -12.47
C THR A 226 5.94 1.58 -12.66
N VAL A 227 6.38 0.97 -11.56
CA VAL A 227 7.15 -0.28 -11.58
C VAL A 227 6.36 -1.34 -10.83
N ARG A 228 6.13 -2.47 -11.51
CA ARG A 228 5.53 -3.67 -10.91
C ARG A 228 6.63 -4.68 -10.63
N LEU A 229 6.90 -4.96 -9.35
CA LEU A 229 7.82 -6.01 -8.94
C LEU A 229 7.13 -7.36 -9.12
N THR A 230 7.72 -8.22 -9.95
CA THR A 230 7.19 -9.56 -10.27
C THR A 230 8.03 -10.68 -9.70
N ASP A 231 9.30 -10.39 -9.39
CA ASP A 231 10.25 -11.40 -8.95
C ASP A 231 10.00 -11.76 -7.48
N ILE A 232 9.61 -13.00 -7.23
CA ILE A 232 9.45 -13.54 -5.88
C ILE A 232 10.81 -14.04 -5.42
N PHE A 233 11.33 -13.49 -4.32
CA PHE A 233 12.63 -13.90 -3.79
C PHE A 233 12.62 -15.33 -3.28
N ARG A 234 13.77 -16.01 -3.37
CA ARG A 234 13.92 -17.43 -3.10
C ARG A 234 13.32 -17.90 -1.77
N GLN A 235 13.48 -17.13 -0.70
CA GLN A 235 12.88 -17.45 0.60
C GLN A 235 11.34 -17.40 0.55
N ALA A 236 10.76 -16.44 -0.14
CA ALA A 236 9.31 -16.31 -0.32
C ALA A 236 8.76 -17.39 -1.28
N GLN A 237 9.55 -17.88 -2.23
CA GLN A 237 9.14 -18.98 -3.12
C GLN A 237 8.91 -20.30 -2.37
N GLN A 238 9.58 -20.51 -1.24
CA GLN A 238 9.41 -21.71 -0.41
C GLN A 238 8.20 -21.63 0.52
N SER A 239 7.64 -20.44 0.74
CA SER A 239 6.45 -20.23 1.56
C SER A 239 5.19 -20.61 0.81
N LEU A 240 4.43 -21.57 1.34
CA LEU A 240 3.14 -21.96 0.77
C LEU A 240 2.09 -20.87 0.97
N ILE A 241 2.23 -20.01 2.00
CA ILE A 241 1.41 -18.79 2.17
C ILE A 241 1.55 -17.89 0.95
N VAL A 242 2.79 -17.60 0.52
CA VAL A 242 3.06 -16.73 -0.64
C VAL A 242 2.57 -17.36 -1.93
N GLN A 243 2.86 -18.66 -2.15
CA GLN A 243 2.40 -19.39 -3.33
C GLN A 243 0.87 -19.40 -3.42
N ASN A 244 0.17 -19.65 -2.30
CA ASN A 244 -1.28 -19.65 -2.25
C ASN A 244 -1.88 -18.25 -2.44
N ALA A 245 -1.24 -17.19 -1.96
CA ALA A 245 -1.67 -15.83 -2.26
C ALA A 245 -1.69 -15.56 -3.76
N HIS A 246 -0.61 -15.91 -4.49
CA HIS A 246 -0.57 -15.78 -5.95
C HIS A 246 -1.61 -16.67 -6.65
N ARG A 247 -1.80 -17.91 -6.21
CA ARG A 247 -2.82 -18.81 -6.76
C ARG A 247 -4.23 -18.23 -6.63
N ILE A 248 -4.54 -17.63 -5.47
CA ILE A 248 -5.86 -17.01 -5.23
C ILE A 248 -6.07 -15.81 -6.16
N VAL A 249 -5.06 -14.96 -6.36
CA VAL A 249 -5.10 -13.83 -7.30
C VAL A 249 -5.35 -14.32 -8.73
N GLU A 250 -4.78 -15.45 -9.11
CA GLU A 250 -5.00 -16.08 -10.42
C GLU A 250 -6.31 -16.88 -10.51
N GLY A 251 -7.18 -16.81 -9.49
CA GLY A 251 -8.45 -17.57 -9.46
C GLY A 251 -8.28 -19.06 -9.23
N ARG A 252 -7.12 -19.52 -8.79
CA ARG A 252 -6.83 -20.94 -8.52
C ARG A 252 -7.04 -21.25 -7.04
N MET A 253 -7.53 -22.47 -6.75
CA MET A 253 -7.69 -22.95 -5.38
C MET A 253 -6.33 -23.02 -4.65
N PRO A 254 -6.27 -22.62 -3.37
CA PRO A 254 -5.07 -22.78 -2.56
C PRO A 254 -4.71 -24.26 -2.40
N GLN A 255 -3.42 -24.54 -2.32
CA GLN A 255 -2.89 -25.87 -2.03
C GLN A 255 -2.96 -26.14 -0.53
N LYS A 256 -3.34 -27.36 -0.14
CA LYS A 256 -3.27 -27.80 1.25
C LYS A 256 -1.81 -28.08 1.60
N GLY A 257 -1.35 -27.51 2.71
CA GLY A 257 -0.01 -27.76 3.22
C GLY A 257 0.12 -29.09 3.94
N GLY A 258 1.34 -29.61 3.99
CA GLY A 258 1.75 -30.75 4.81
C GLY A 258 2.40 -30.30 6.12
N ALA A 259 2.93 -31.25 6.91
CA ALA A 259 3.44 -30.99 8.27
C ALA A 259 4.64 -30.03 8.36
N LYS A 260 5.34 -29.77 7.25
CA LYS A 260 6.50 -28.87 7.18
C LYS A 260 6.21 -27.53 6.54
N ASP A 261 4.98 -27.33 6.07
CA ASP A 261 4.58 -26.11 5.39
C ASP A 261 4.12 -25.04 6.40
N ASP A 262 4.04 -23.81 5.92
CA ASP A 262 3.59 -22.64 6.70
C ASP A 262 2.11 -22.29 6.48
N PHE A 263 1.38 -23.07 5.67
CA PHE A 263 -0.03 -22.88 5.34
C PHE A 263 -0.83 -24.17 5.52
N PHE A 264 -1.96 -24.08 6.23
CA PHE A 264 -2.86 -25.20 6.46
C PHE A 264 -4.28 -24.84 6.13
N LEU A 265 -5.00 -25.70 5.41
CA LEU A 265 -6.42 -25.54 5.10
C LEU A 265 -7.22 -26.63 5.80
N ILE A 266 -8.08 -26.23 6.75
CA ILE A 266 -8.93 -27.11 7.53
C ILE A 266 -10.38 -26.75 7.26
N GLU A 267 -11.16 -27.68 6.72
CA GLU A 267 -12.58 -27.50 6.45
C GLU A 267 -13.40 -27.72 7.72
N SER A 268 -14.17 -26.70 8.12
CA SER A 268 -15.08 -26.79 9.26
C SER A 268 -16.15 -25.70 9.17
N THR A 269 -17.31 -25.91 9.81
CA THR A 269 -18.43 -24.97 9.76
C THR A 269 -19.10 -24.77 11.11
N GLY A 270 -19.77 -23.64 11.29
CA GLY A 270 -20.61 -23.34 12.44
C GLY A 270 -19.91 -23.53 13.80
N LEU A 271 -20.57 -24.18 14.74
CA LEU A 271 -20.06 -24.41 16.09
C LEU A 271 -18.83 -25.34 16.12
N ALA A 272 -18.67 -26.24 15.17
CA ALA A 272 -17.48 -27.09 15.07
C ALA A 272 -16.25 -26.24 14.72
N CYS A 273 -16.39 -25.28 13.82
CA CYS A 273 -15.34 -24.31 13.47
C CYS A 273 -14.97 -23.44 14.69
N GLN A 274 -15.96 -22.93 15.43
CA GLN A 274 -15.71 -22.17 16.66
C GLN A 274 -14.86 -22.95 17.67
N LYS A 275 -15.26 -24.20 17.97
CA LYS A 275 -14.51 -25.10 18.88
C LYS A 275 -13.09 -25.37 18.37
N LEU A 276 -12.94 -25.60 17.06
CA LEU A 276 -11.65 -25.84 16.44
C LEU A 276 -10.71 -24.62 16.58
N VAL A 277 -11.21 -23.41 16.31
CA VAL A 277 -10.44 -22.17 16.47
C VAL A 277 -10.01 -22.00 17.93
N CYS A 278 -10.92 -22.19 18.88
CA CYS A 278 -10.60 -22.11 20.30
C CYS A 278 -9.51 -23.14 20.71
N ASP A 279 -9.62 -24.39 20.24
CA ASP A 279 -8.63 -25.43 20.51
C ASP A 279 -7.27 -25.14 19.85
N LEU A 280 -7.25 -24.65 18.62
CA LEU A 280 -6.04 -24.22 17.94
C LEU A 280 -5.31 -23.14 18.72
N VAL A 281 -6.02 -22.07 19.11
CA VAL A 281 -5.42 -20.91 19.79
C VAL A 281 -4.95 -21.26 21.20
N SER A 282 -5.79 -21.95 21.99
CA SER A 282 -5.49 -22.19 23.41
C SER A 282 -4.57 -23.37 23.69
N LYS A 283 -4.49 -24.36 22.78
CA LYS A 283 -3.77 -25.61 23.05
C LYS A 283 -2.84 -26.03 21.93
N ARG A 284 -3.35 -26.21 20.70
CA ARG A 284 -2.60 -26.91 19.65
C ARG A 284 -1.41 -26.10 19.13
N LEU A 285 -1.59 -24.84 18.78
CA LEU A 285 -0.52 -23.96 18.31
C LEU A 285 0.51 -23.66 19.42
N PRO A 286 0.10 -23.30 20.65
CA PRO A 286 1.04 -23.17 21.76
C PRO A 286 1.87 -24.43 22.00
N LYS A 287 1.24 -25.60 22.00
CA LYS A 287 1.95 -26.89 22.22
C LYS A 287 2.90 -27.24 21.08
N ALA A 288 2.51 -26.95 19.82
CA ALA A 288 3.28 -27.36 18.65
C ALA A 288 4.45 -26.41 18.35
N TYR A 289 4.27 -25.11 18.60
CA TYR A 289 5.21 -24.06 18.17
C TYR A 289 5.75 -23.20 19.31
N GLY A 290 5.25 -23.39 20.55
CA GLY A 290 5.63 -22.55 21.69
C GLY A 290 5.05 -21.13 21.65
N PHE A 291 4.01 -20.89 20.85
CA PHE A 291 3.39 -19.57 20.72
C PHE A 291 2.64 -19.16 21.99
N ASP A 292 2.78 -17.90 22.36
CA ASP A 292 1.90 -17.26 23.34
C ASP A 292 0.55 -16.99 22.68
N PRO A 293 -0.57 -17.54 23.20
CA PRO A 293 -1.87 -17.42 22.56
C PRO A 293 -2.40 -15.98 22.43
N VAL A 294 -1.92 -15.07 23.28
CA VAL A 294 -2.36 -13.66 23.28
C VAL A 294 -1.42 -12.77 22.44
N LYS A 295 -0.12 -13.06 22.47
CA LYS A 295 0.89 -12.20 21.81
C LYS A 295 1.21 -12.64 20.40
N ASP A 296 1.26 -13.96 20.15
CA ASP A 296 1.81 -14.52 18.91
C ASP A 296 0.71 -15.02 17.95
N ILE A 297 -0.54 -15.18 18.43
CA ILE A 297 -1.63 -15.72 17.62
C ILE A 297 -2.69 -14.65 17.35
N GLN A 298 -3.05 -14.46 16.08
CA GLN A 298 -4.15 -13.60 15.68
C GLN A 298 -5.23 -14.38 14.94
N VAL A 299 -6.49 -14.21 15.35
CA VAL A 299 -7.66 -14.78 14.67
C VAL A 299 -8.31 -13.70 13.81
N LEU A 300 -8.44 -13.97 12.50
CA LEU A 300 -9.14 -13.10 11.55
C LEU A 300 -10.49 -13.72 11.21
N CYS A 301 -11.54 -12.93 11.26
CA CYS A 301 -12.91 -13.34 10.97
C CYS A 301 -13.48 -12.53 9.80
N PRO A 302 -14.16 -13.16 8.84
CA PRO A 302 -14.79 -12.44 7.72
C PRO A 302 -16.04 -11.64 8.15
N THR A 303 -16.63 -11.98 9.31
CA THR A 303 -17.85 -11.34 9.82
C THR A 303 -17.71 -10.98 11.30
N LYS A 304 -18.56 -10.03 11.77
CA LYS A 304 -18.66 -9.69 13.19
C LYS A 304 -19.61 -10.61 13.94
N VAL A 305 -20.65 -11.11 13.27
CA VAL A 305 -21.80 -11.81 13.86
C VAL A 305 -21.77 -13.29 13.50
N GLY A 306 -22.40 -14.11 14.33
CA GLY A 306 -22.48 -15.56 14.15
C GLY A 306 -21.43 -16.36 14.94
N PRO A 307 -21.52 -17.70 14.97
CA PRO A 307 -20.67 -18.55 15.81
C PRO A 307 -19.16 -18.39 15.54
N THR A 308 -18.79 -18.06 14.30
CA THR A 308 -17.43 -17.82 13.85
C THR A 308 -17.11 -16.33 13.63
N GLY A 309 -18.05 -15.45 14.04
CA GLY A 309 -17.84 -14.01 13.99
C GLY A 309 -16.93 -13.52 15.12
N SER A 310 -16.30 -12.36 14.92
CA SER A 310 -15.30 -11.84 15.86
C SER A 310 -15.87 -11.56 17.26
N VAL A 311 -17.15 -11.23 17.39
CA VAL A 311 -17.78 -10.99 18.71
C VAL A 311 -17.83 -12.26 19.53
N GLU A 312 -18.39 -13.35 18.98
CA GLU A 312 -18.52 -14.61 19.70
C GLU A 312 -17.17 -15.31 19.91
N LEU A 313 -16.29 -15.29 18.92
CA LEU A 313 -14.96 -15.86 19.08
C LEU A 313 -14.12 -15.10 20.14
N ASN A 314 -14.18 -13.77 20.18
CA ASN A 314 -13.52 -12.97 21.21
C ASN A 314 -14.02 -13.35 22.61
N LYS A 315 -15.36 -13.43 22.80
CA LYS A 315 -15.95 -13.85 24.08
C LYS A 315 -15.46 -15.22 24.50
N LYS A 316 -15.47 -16.20 23.60
CA LYS A 316 -15.01 -17.56 23.88
C LYS A 316 -13.52 -17.65 24.16
N LEU A 317 -12.70 -16.91 23.43
CA LEU A 317 -11.25 -16.88 23.67
C LEU A 317 -10.93 -16.22 25.01
N GLN A 318 -11.60 -15.13 25.39
CA GLN A 318 -11.44 -14.49 26.70
C GLN A 318 -11.84 -15.40 27.89
N GLU A 319 -12.81 -16.32 27.68
CA GLU A 319 -13.22 -17.29 28.71
C GLU A 319 -12.16 -18.40 28.94
N ILE A 320 -11.33 -18.70 27.96
CA ILE A 320 -10.41 -19.85 27.97
C ILE A 320 -8.93 -19.49 28.03
N LEU A 321 -8.55 -18.24 27.81
CA LEU A 321 -7.19 -17.71 27.89
C LEU A 321 -7.00 -16.90 29.17
#